data_b4b74dd8c0f03eb36bd4abc980ed0865
#
_entry.id   b4b74dd8c0f03eb36bd4abc980ed0865
#
_cell.length_a   1.000
_cell.length_b   1.000
_cell.length_c   1.000
_cell.angle_alpha   90.00
_cell.angle_beta   90.00
_cell.angle_gamma   90.00
#
_symmetry.space_group_name_H-M   'P 1'
#
loop_
_entity.id
_entity.type
_entity.pdbx_description
1 polymer ?
#
loop_
_entity_poly.entity_id
_entity_poly.type
_entity_poly.pdbx_seq_one_letter_code
_entity_poly.pdbx_strand_id
1 'polypeptide(L)'
;MTNTVQVHRIYIKATPEAIWDAITKPEWTEKYGYTGLADFELKAGGKHRTHPSKQFLDAGYTDDIVDGEVLEVDPPRKLVITWKLLMDPGLAAEPYTKLTYDIEATKTAGTRLTITHDVTGAPNTAAMVGGEWENIEAGPGENAGGGWAWILSDLKTLLETGEIIVPA
;
A
#
# COMPACT_ATOMS: atom_id res chain seq x y z
N MET A 1 -21.31 -10.39 -10.29
CA MET A 1 -20.97 -9.31 -9.36
C MET A 1 -19.48 -9.20 -9.21
N THR A 2 -18.95 -8.01 -9.35
CA THR A 2 -17.54 -7.74 -9.11
C THR A 2 -17.26 -7.88 -7.62
N ASN A 3 -16.18 -8.55 -7.27
CA ASN A 3 -15.74 -8.60 -5.87
C ASN A 3 -15.31 -7.20 -5.44
N THR A 4 -15.98 -6.64 -4.45
CA THR A 4 -15.74 -5.29 -3.95
C THR A 4 -14.79 -5.23 -2.75
N VAL A 5 -14.38 -6.38 -2.23
CA VAL A 5 -13.43 -6.49 -1.12
C VAL A 5 -12.28 -7.38 -1.53
N GLN A 6 -11.06 -6.86 -1.42
CA GLN A 6 -9.84 -7.61 -1.66
C GLN A 6 -9.16 -7.91 -0.33
N VAL A 7 -8.72 -9.14 -0.15
CA VAL A 7 -7.99 -9.57 1.05
C VAL A 7 -6.64 -10.15 0.62
N HIS A 8 -5.57 -9.58 1.15
CA HIS A 8 -4.20 -10.04 0.92
C HIS A 8 -3.56 -10.36 2.26
N ARG A 9 -3.05 -11.58 2.41
CA ARG A 9 -2.46 -12.04 3.66
C ARG A 9 -1.10 -12.65 3.40
N ILE A 10 -0.10 -12.16 4.13
CA ILE A 10 1.26 -12.67 4.05
C ILE A 10 1.84 -12.87 5.45
N TYR A 11 2.93 -13.62 5.50
CA TYR A 11 3.68 -13.89 6.72
C TYR A 11 5.10 -13.37 6.53
N ILE A 12 5.56 -12.55 7.47
CA ILE A 12 6.85 -11.86 7.39
C ILE A 12 7.68 -12.24 8.62
N LYS A 13 8.95 -12.56 8.38
CA LYS A 13 9.93 -12.76 9.45
C LYS A 13 10.39 -11.40 9.98
N ALA A 14 9.51 -10.76 10.73
CA ALA A 14 9.73 -9.46 11.36
C ALA A 14 8.78 -9.31 12.54
N THR A 15 9.06 -8.34 13.43
CA THR A 15 8.15 -8.04 14.54
C THR A 15 6.96 -7.21 14.06
N PRO A 16 5.83 -7.21 14.79
CA PRO A 16 4.71 -6.31 14.49
C PRO A 16 5.14 -4.83 14.45
N GLU A 17 6.02 -4.42 15.35
CA GLU A 17 6.55 -3.05 15.42
C GLU A 17 7.32 -2.67 14.16
N ALA A 18 8.16 -3.58 13.65
CA ALA A 18 8.91 -3.35 12.42
C ALA A 18 7.98 -3.20 11.20
N ILE A 19 6.92 -4.01 11.13
CA ILE A 19 5.92 -3.92 10.07
C ILE A 19 5.12 -2.62 10.20
N TRP A 20 4.72 -2.25 11.40
CA TRP A 20 4.03 -0.99 11.67
C TRP A 20 4.84 0.21 11.19
N ASP A 21 6.13 0.26 11.56
CA ASP A 21 7.04 1.32 11.13
C ASP A 21 7.19 1.36 9.61
N ALA A 22 7.30 0.19 8.98
CA ALA A 22 7.45 0.09 7.53
C ALA A 22 6.21 0.57 6.77
N ILE A 23 5.03 0.52 7.38
CA ILE A 23 3.78 1.00 6.77
C ILE A 23 3.59 2.51 7.01
N THR A 24 3.96 3.01 8.18
CA THR A 24 3.55 4.35 8.64
C THR A 24 4.63 5.42 8.56
N LYS A 25 5.89 5.06 8.40
CA LYS A 25 7.02 6.00 8.42
C LYS A 25 7.61 6.21 7.02
N PRO A 26 7.80 7.48 6.60
CA PRO A 26 8.30 7.80 5.26
C PRO A 26 9.71 7.26 4.99
N GLU A 27 10.58 7.21 6.01
CA GLU A 27 11.93 6.65 5.88
C GLU A 27 11.93 5.15 5.55
N TRP A 28 10.80 4.46 5.76
CA TRP A 28 10.60 3.08 5.35
C TRP A 28 9.83 2.97 4.04
N THR A 29 8.73 3.73 3.88
CA THR A 29 7.88 3.62 2.68
C THR A 29 8.59 4.07 1.40
N GLU A 30 9.61 4.93 1.51
CA GLU A 30 10.42 5.33 0.35
C GLU A 30 11.33 4.20 -0.18
N LYS A 31 11.48 3.10 0.56
CA LYS A 31 12.43 2.03 0.23
C LYS A 31 11.82 0.90 -0.59
N TYR A 32 10.50 0.73 -0.55
CA TYR A 32 9.85 -0.41 -1.19
C TYR A 32 8.58 -0.01 -1.94
N GLY A 33 8.06 -0.95 -2.72
CA GLY A 33 6.86 -0.74 -3.51
C GLY A 33 7.04 0.39 -4.51
N TYR A 34 6.09 1.28 -4.55
CA TYR A 34 6.15 2.45 -5.43
C TYR A 34 6.90 3.63 -4.81
N THR A 35 7.52 3.45 -3.66
CA THR A 35 8.43 4.41 -3.00
C THR A 35 7.83 5.75 -2.60
N GLY A 36 6.51 5.84 -2.43
CA GLY A 36 5.87 7.05 -1.93
C GLY A 36 6.25 7.35 -0.47
N LEU A 37 6.17 8.63 -0.08
CA LEU A 37 6.52 9.08 1.26
C LEU A 37 5.26 9.15 2.12
N ALA A 38 5.04 8.16 2.97
CA ALA A 38 3.89 8.11 3.86
C ALA A 38 3.97 9.17 4.97
N ASP A 39 2.87 9.88 5.17
CA ASP A 39 2.73 10.90 6.21
C ASP A 39 1.40 10.65 6.93
N PHE A 40 1.48 10.22 8.18
CA PHE A 40 0.31 9.86 8.98
C PHE A 40 0.20 10.71 10.24
N GLU A 41 -0.96 11.30 10.46
CA GLU A 41 -1.40 11.74 11.79
C GLU A 41 -2.05 10.54 12.48
N LEU A 42 -1.30 9.81 13.29
CA LEU A 42 -1.72 8.52 13.88
C LEU A 42 -2.66 8.71 15.07
N LYS A 43 -3.83 9.23 14.78
CA LYS A 43 -4.96 9.37 15.72
C LYS A 43 -6.27 9.27 14.95
N ALA A 44 -7.33 8.82 15.61
CA ALA A 44 -8.67 8.82 15.01
C ALA A 44 -9.06 10.22 14.56
N GLY A 45 -9.50 10.38 13.32
CA GLY A 45 -9.81 11.68 12.71
C GLY A 45 -8.60 12.38 12.12
N GLY A 46 -7.39 11.87 12.31
CA GLY A 46 -6.16 12.39 11.67
C GLY A 46 -6.19 12.18 10.17
N LYS A 47 -5.28 12.85 9.49
CA LYS A 47 -5.12 12.72 8.03
C LYS A 47 -3.92 11.86 7.70
N HIS A 48 -3.97 11.23 6.54
CA HIS A 48 -2.78 10.62 5.96
C HIS A 48 -2.63 11.04 4.52
N ARG A 49 -1.38 11.08 4.07
CA ARG A 49 -1.02 11.41 2.69
C ARG A 49 0.19 10.59 2.29
N THR A 50 0.32 10.33 1.01
CA THR A 50 1.55 9.83 0.42
C THR A 50 2.07 10.92 -0.50
N HIS A 51 3.20 11.52 -0.10
CA HIS A 51 3.86 12.55 -0.90
C HIS A 51 4.71 11.91 -2.01
N PRO A 52 4.92 12.61 -3.12
CA PRO A 52 5.76 12.08 -4.19
C PRO A 52 7.23 11.98 -3.73
N SER A 53 7.84 10.82 -3.96
CA SER A 53 9.28 10.65 -3.82
C SER A 53 10.00 11.28 -5.01
N LYS A 54 11.35 11.31 -4.96
CA LYS A 54 12.16 11.78 -6.09
C LYS A 54 11.77 11.09 -7.41
N GLN A 55 11.52 9.79 -7.36
CA GLN A 55 11.12 9.01 -8.53
C GLN A 55 9.81 9.53 -9.14
N PHE A 56 8.81 9.84 -8.31
CA PHE A 56 7.55 10.41 -8.77
C PHE A 56 7.73 11.82 -9.31
N LEU A 57 8.54 12.65 -8.62
CA LEU A 57 8.83 14.01 -9.08
C LEU A 57 9.54 13.99 -10.44
N ASP A 58 10.51 13.11 -10.62
CA ASP A 58 11.24 12.93 -11.89
C ASP A 58 10.29 12.48 -13.02
N ALA A 59 9.22 11.73 -12.68
CA ALA A 59 8.19 11.30 -13.62
C ALA A 59 7.11 12.37 -13.88
N GLY A 60 7.20 13.54 -13.22
CA GLY A 60 6.26 14.65 -13.43
C GLY A 60 5.10 14.72 -12.45
N TYR A 61 5.04 13.84 -11.45
CA TYR A 61 4.00 13.89 -10.40
C TYR A 61 4.47 14.80 -9.26
N THR A 62 3.86 15.98 -9.16
CA THR A 62 4.25 17.01 -8.18
C THR A 62 3.29 17.10 -6.99
N ASP A 63 2.10 16.52 -7.12
CA ASP A 63 1.08 16.53 -6.08
C ASP A 63 1.10 15.21 -5.30
N ASP A 64 0.37 15.17 -4.20
CA ASP A 64 0.22 13.95 -3.40
C ASP A 64 -0.31 12.78 -4.24
N ILE A 65 0.19 11.59 -3.99
CA ILE A 65 -0.15 10.36 -4.72
C ILE A 65 -1.40 9.71 -4.14
N VAL A 66 -1.53 9.75 -2.81
CA VAL A 66 -2.63 9.17 -2.06
C VAL A 66 -3.03 10.14 -0.95
N ASP A 67 -4.31 10.19 -0.62
CA ASP A 67 -4.76 10.81 0.63
C ASP A 67 -5.91 10.04 1.27
N GLY A 68 -6.25 10.43 2.49
CA GLY A 68 -7.35 9.88 3.25
C GLY A 68 -7.34 10.32 4.71
N GLU A 69 -8.18 9.66 5.47
CA GLU A 69 -8.39 9.92 6.90
C GLU A 69 -8.10 8.66 7.71
N VAL A 70 -7.52 8.83 8.89
CA VAL A 70 -7.33 7.74 9.85
C VAL A 70 -8.63 7.54 10.61
N LEU A 71 -9.25 6.36 10.48
CA LEU A 71 -10.50 6.01 11.15
C LEU A 71 -10.25 5.33 12.48
N GLU A 72 -9.28 4.42 12.53
CA GLU A 72 -8.93 3.66 13.73
C GLU A 72 -7.42 3.40 13.73
N VAL A 73 -6.80 3.54 14.89
CA VAL A 73 -5.36 3.30 15.06
C VAL A 73 -5.09 2.64 16.40
N ASP A 74 -4.46 1.45 16.35
CA ASP A 74 -4.08 0.65 17.52
C ASP A 74 -2.69 0.06 17.26
N PRO A 75 -1.62 0.84 17.48
CA PRO A 75 -0.25 0.37 17.21
C PRO A 75 0.16 -0.78 18.14
N PRO A 76 0.88 -1.77 17.66
CA PRO A 76 1.26 -2.02 16.28
C PRO A 76 0.32 -3.02 15.56
N ARG A 77 -0.93 -3.14 15.99
CA ARG A 77 -1.84 -4.23 15.61
C ARG A 77 -2.80 -3.89 14.50
N LYS A 78 -3.32 -2.64 14.48
CA LYS A 78 -4.40 -2.30 13.55
C LYS A 78 -4.37 -0.85 13.11
N LEU A 79 -4.61 -0.65 11.82
CA LEU A 79 -4.78 0.67 11.21
C LEU A 79 -5.92 0.60 10.21
N VAL A 80 -6.91 1.46 10.35
CA VAL A 80 -8.02 1.59 9.42
C VAL A 80 -8.02 3.01 8.86
N ILE A 81 -7.99 3.12 7.54
CA ILE A 81 -7.94 4.41 6.84
C ILE A 81 -8.94 4.45 5.69
N THR A 82 -9.37 5.65 5.32
CA THR A 82 -9.90 5.87 3.98
C THR A 82 -8.73 6.11 3.05
N TRP A 83 -8.89 5.80 1.76
CA TRP A 83 -7.78 5.79 0.82
C TRP A 83 -8.23 6.14 -0.58
N LYS A 84 -7.49 7.01 -1.25
CA LYS A 84 -7.78 7.42 -2.62
C LYS A 84 -6.48 7.68 -3.37
N LEU A 85 -6.38 7.13 -4.59
CA LEU A 85 -5.32 7.47 -5.54
C LEU A 85 -5.65 8.79 -6.23
N LEU A 86 -4.66 9.68 -6.31
CA LEU A 86 -4.81 11.03 -6.86
C LEU A 86 -4.06 11.24 -8.18
N MET A 87 -3.29 10.25 -8.63
CA MET A 87 -2.38 10.37 -9.78
C MET A 87 -3.09 10.58 -11.11
N ASP A 88 -4.33 10.16 -11.22
CA ASP A 88 -5.09 10.16 -12.47
C ASP A 88 -6.49 10.71 -12.20
N PRO A 89 -7.03 11.59 -13.06
CA PRO A 89 -8.36 12.16 -12.87
C PRO A 89 -9.47 11.11 -12.73
N GLY A 90 -9.37 9.99 -13.45
CA GLY A 90 -10.34 8.90 -13.34
C GLY A 90 -10.31 8.21 -11.98
N LEU A 91 -9.14 8.04 -11.41
CA LEU A 91 -8.97 7.48 -10.06
C LEU A 91 -9.44 8.48 -8.98
N ALA A 92 -9.03 9.74 -9.11
CA ALA A 92 -9.40 10.79 -8.15
C ALA A 92 -10.91 11.08 -8.12
N ALA A 93 -11.62 10.80 -9.20
CA ALA A 93 -13.06 10.97 -9.29
C ALA A 93 -13.85 9.85 -8.59
N GLU A 94 -13.22 8.71 -8.32
CA GLU A 94 -13.86 7.61 -7.60
C GLU A 94 -14.02 7.94 -6.11
N PRO A 95 -14.96 7.30 -5.39
CA PRO A 95 -15.10 7.54 -3.96
C PRO A 95 -13.89 7.04 -3.18
N TYR A 96 -13.70 7.56 -1.95
CA TYR A 96 -12.72 7.01 -1.03
C TYR A 96 -13.04 5.55 -0.74
N THR A 97 -12.01 4.74 -0.72
CA THR A 97 -12.08 3.33 -0.33
C THR A 97 -11.73 3.17 1.14
N LYS A 98 -11.93 1.99 1.70
CA LYS A 98 -11.56 1.68 3.08
C LYS A 98 -10.46 0.62 3.09
N LEU A 99 -9.36 0.93 3.74
CA LEU A 99 -8.19 0.07 3.81
C LEU A 99 -7.89 -0.27 5.26
N THR A 100 -7.82 -1.57 5.56
CA THR A 100 -7.52 -2.07 6.90
C THR A 100 -6.22 -2.87 6.87
N TYR A 101 -5.32 -2.53 7.79
CA TYR A 101 -4.11 -3.30 8.08
C TYR A 101 -4.31 -4.00 9.42
N ASP A 102 -4.20 -5.33 9.43
CA ASP A 102 -4.18 -6.15 10.64
C ASP A 102 -2.82 -6.83 10.76
N ILE A 103 -2.14 -6.61 11.88
CA ILE A 103 -0.78 -7.11 12.13
C ILE A 103 -0.82 -7.96 13.38
N GLU A 104 -0.47 -9.24 13.24
CA GLU A 104 -0.61 -10.21 14.34
C GLU A 104 0.61 -11.14 14.40
N ALA A 105 1.29 -11.13 15.55
CA ALA A 105 2.37 -12.08 15.81
C ALA A 105 1.79 -13.49 15.92
N THR A 106 2.45 -14.45 15.26
CA THR A 106 2.07 -15.86 15.34
C THR A 106 3.13 -16.64 16.13
N LYS A 107 2.78 -17.83 16.58
CA LYS A 107 3.73 -18.66 17.32
C LYS A 107 4.72 -19.42 16.42
N THR A 108 4.37 -19.63 15.16
CA THR A 108 5.10 -20.58 14.30
C THR A 108 5.46 -20.02 12.91
N ALA A 109 4.92 -18.87 12.54
CA ALA A 109 5.02 -18.36 11.16
C ALA A 109 5.42 -16.87 11.08
N GLY A 110 6.11 -16.35 12.06
CA GLY A 110 6.45 -14.92 12.11
C GLY A 110 5.25 -14.05 12.39
N THR A 111 5.18 -12.89 11.77
CA THR A 111 4.06 -11.96 11.91
C THR A 111 3.16 -12.02 10.67
N ARG A 112 1.87 -12.16 10.89
CA ARG A 112 0.87 -12.14 9.83
C ARG A 112 0.42 -10.71 9.57
N LEU A 113 0.52 -10.27 8.33
CA LEU A 113 -0.03 -9.01 7.85
C LEU A 113 -1.19 -9.31 6.92
N THR A 114 -2.37 -8.79 7.27
CA THR A 114 -3.55 -8.88 6.43
C THR A 114 -3.97 -7.48 5.99
N ILE A 115 -4.11 -7.29 4.69
CA ILE A 115 -4.69 -6.08 4.11
C ILE A 115 -6.09 -6.43 3.62
N THR A 116 -7.08 -5.70 4.11
CA THR A 116 -8.46 -5.78 3.64
C THR A 116 -8.80 -4.45 2.99
N HIS A 117 -9.04 -4.47 1.68
CA HIS A 117 -9.33 -3.25 0.93
C HIS A 117 -10.74 -3.33 0.36
N ASP A 118 -11.64 -2.55 0.94
CA ASP A 118 -13.01 -2.41 0.44
C ASP A 118 -12.99 -1.33 -0.64
N VAL A 119 -13.09 -1.78 -1.89
CA VAL A 119 -13.03 -0.95 -3.10
C VAL A 119 -14.40 -0.75 -3.73
N THR A 120 -15.47 -0.91 -2.95
CA THR A 120 -16.85 -0.73 -3.42
C THR A 120 -17.03 0.64 -4.07
N GLY A 121 -17.54 0.65 -5.28
CA GLY A 121 -17.79 1.88 -6.04
C GLY A 121 -16.55 2.49 -6.70
N ALA A 122 -15.39 1.85 -6.60
CA ALA A 122 -14.12 2.34 -7.17
C ALA A 122 -13.49 1.29 -8.10
N PRO A 123 -14.07 1.04 -9.28
CA PRO A 123 -13.62 -0.06 -10.15
C PRO A 123 -12.21 0.14 -10.72
N ASN A 124 -11.80 1.36 -11.01
CA ASN A 124 -10.45 1.63 -11.52
C ASN A 124 -9.41 1.42 -10.42
N THR A 125 -9.72 1.89 -9.21
CA THR A 125 -8.89 1.64 -8.02
C THR A 125 -8.79 0.13 -7.76
N ALA A 126 -9.91 -0.60 -7.83
CA ALA A 126 -9.94 -2.05 -7.63
C ALA A 126 -9.02 -2.79 -8.60
N ALA A 127 -9.04 -2.43 -9.87
CA ALA A 127 -8.19 -3.02 -10.90
C ALA A 127 -6.70 -2.72 -10.62
N MET A 128 -6.38 -1.49 -10.29
CA MET A 128 -4.99 -1.08 -10.03
C MET A 128 -4.41 -1.78 -8.80
N VAL A 129 -5.11 -1.76 -7.67
CA VAL A 129 -4.60 -2.37 -6.43
C VAL A 129 -4.64 -3.89 -6.45
N GLY A 130 -5.51 -4.47 -7.28
CA GLY A 130 -5.60 -5.92 -7.50
C GLY A 130 -4.54 -6.48 -8.44
N GLY A 131 -3.71 -5.62 -9.05
CA GLY A 131 -2.68 -6.05 -10.00
C GLY A 131 -3.23 -6.40 -11.40
N GLU A 132 -4.43 -5.97 -11.72
CA GLU A 132 -5.06 -6.21 -13.03
C GLU A 132 -4.73 -5.10 -14.04
N TRP A 133 -4.00 -4.09 -13.62
CA TRP A 133 -3.60 -2.98 -14.47
C TRP A 133 -2.38 -3.39 -15.28
N GLU A 134 -2.62 -3.96 -16.44
CA GLU A 134 -1.56 -4.29 -17.38
C GLU A 134 -1.33 -3.12 -18.33
N ASN A 135 -0.08 -2.77 -18.53
CA ASN A 135 0.31 -1.90 -19.62
C ASN A 135 0.27 -2.74 -20.90
N ILE A 136 -0.80 -2.59 -21.67
CA ILE A 136 -1.03 -3.37 -22.90
C ILE A 136 0.07 -3.12 -23.94
N GLU A 137 0.77 -1.99 -23.87
CA GLU A 137 1.88 -1.67 -24.77
C GLU A 137 3.19 -2.39 -24.38
N ALA A 138 3.31 -2.80 -23.11
CA ALA A 138 4.42 -3.62 -22.67
C ALA A 138 4.19 -5.07 -23.10
N GLY A 139 5.19 -5.72 -23.62
CA GLY A 139 5.12 -7.13 -23.99
C GLY A 139 4.93 -8.04 -22.78
N PRO A 140 4.62 -9.33 -23.02
CA PRO A 140 4.49 -10.30 -21.93
C PRO A 140 5.76 -10.34 -21.05
N GLY A 141 5.59 -10.19 -19.75
CA GLY A 141 6.68 -10.22 -18.78
C GLY A 141 7.36 -8.88 -18.52
N GLU A 142 7.05 -7.86 -19.29
CA GLU A 142 7.62 -6.51 -19.07
C GLU A 142 6.91 -5.74 -17.95
N ASN A 143 5.66 -6.09 -17.68
CA ASN A 143 4.89 -5.52 -16.60
C ASN A 143 4.36 -6.64 -15.71
N ALA A 144 4.73 -6.61 -14.45
CA ALA A 144 4.37 -7.65 -13.48
C ALA A 144 2.96 -7.46 -12.87
N GLY A 145 2.19 -6.48 -13.35
CA GLY A 145 0.83 -6.21 -12.85
C GLY A 145 0.80 -5.30 -11.62
N GLY A 146 1.75 -5.39 -10.72
CA GLY A 146 1.82 -4.55 -9.53
C GLY A 146 0.74 -4.84 -8.50
N GLY A 147 0.18 -3.78 -7.90
CA GLY A 147 -0.85 -3.88 -6.87
C GLY A 147 -0.34 -4.35 -5.51
N TRP A 148 -1.27 -4.74 -4.65
CA TRP A 148 -0.93 -5.16 -3.28
C TRP A 148 0.01 -6.36 -3.23
N ALA A 149 -0.20 -7.35 -4.09
CA ALA A 149 0.63 -8.55 -4.10
C ALA A 149 2.11 -8.21 -4.34
N TRP A 150 2.39 -7.29 -5.25
CA TRP A 150 3.75 -6.84 -5.53
C TRP A 150 4.33 -6.01 -4.39
N ILE A 151 3.56 -5.04 -3.87
CA ILE A 151 3.98 -4.19 -2.74
C ILE A 151 4.32 -5.03 -1.51
N LEU A 152 3.45 -5.98 -1.17
CA LEU A 152 3.64 -6.85 -0.02
C LEU A 152 4.84 -7.79 -0.18
N SER A 153 5.07 -8.28 -1.39
CA SER A 153 6.24 -9.11 -1.68
C SER A 153 7.54 -8.33 -1.53
N ASP A 154 7.56 -7.08 -1.99
CA ASP A 154 8.72 -6.20 -1.87
C ASP A 154 8.98 -5.81 -0.40
N LEU A 155 7.92 -5.49 0.34
CA LEU A 155 7.98 -5.22 1.78
C LEU A 155 8.55 -6.42 2.55
N LYS A 156 8.05 -7.61 2.27
CA LYS A 156 8.53 -8.85 2.89
C LYS A 156 10.01 -9.06 2.60
N THR A 157 10.41 -8.90 1.36
CA THR A 157 11.82 -9.04 0.95
C THR A 157 12.70 -8.04 1.69
N LEU A 158 12.30 -6.77 1.76
CA LEU A 158 13.04 -5.74 2.46
C LEU A 158 13.21 -6.07 3.95
N LEU A 159 12.13 -6.43 4.64
CA LEU A 159 12.17 -6.69 6.07
C LEU A 159 12.93 -7.96 6.44
N GLU A 160 12.93 -8.95 5.55
CA GLU A 160 13.60 -10.23 5.82
C GLU A 160 15.07 -10.25 5.37
N THR A 161 15.45 -9.48 4.37
CA THR A 161 16.78 -9.52 3.77
C THR A 161 17.56 -8.20 3.83
N GLY A 162 16.89 -7.08 4.04
CA GLY A 162 17.46 -5.75 3.93
C GLY A 162 17.57 -5.22 2.52
N GLU A 163 17.10 -5.97 1.52
CA GLU A 163 17.15 -5.62 0.10
C GLU A 163 15.75 -5.64 -0.51
N ILE A 164 15.57 -4.95 -1.62
CA ILE A 164 14.31 -4.94 -2.39
C ILE A 164 14.42 -5.89 -3.60
N ILE A 165 13.26 -6.22 -4.18
CA ILE A 165 13.20 -7.18 -5.30
C ILE A 165 13.96 -6.67 -6.52
N VAL A 166 13.81 -5.37 -6.83
CA VAL A 166 14.51 -4.74 -7.95
C VAL A 166 15.43 -3.66 -7.40
N PRO A 167 16.69 -3.98 -7.10
CA PRO A 167 17.66 -2.97 -6.62
C PRO A 167 17.88 -1.88 -7.66
N ALA A 168 18.06 -0.65 -7.18
CA ALA A 168 18.36 0.48 -8.04
C ALA A 168 19.77 0.35 -8.67
#